data_6d9431b3fb57c035604795e24f4d0db4
#
_entry.id   6d9431b3fb57c035604795e24f4d0db4
#
_cell.length_a   1.000
_cell.length_b   1.000
_cell.length_c   1.000
_cell.angle_alpha   90.00
_cell.angle_beta   90.00
_cell.angle_gamma   90.00
#
_symmetry.space_group_name_H-M   'P 1'
#
loop_
_entity.id
_entity.type
_entity.pdbx_description
1 polymer ?
#
loop_
_entity_poly.entity_id
_entity_poly.type
_entity_poly.pdbx_seq_one_letter_code
_entity_poly.pdbx_strand_id
1 'polypeptide(L)' 'MNNIDYEIRENIRKVLIECREEKGISQLELANDFDSKPTTIASWEQGKSLPSIQMLYRLAKYYGKSIAYMYGEEH' A
#
# COMPACT_ATOMS: atom_id res chain seq x y z
N MET A 1 -21.16 -3.18 -0.04
CA MET A 1 -20.01 -2.47 0.56
C MET A 1 -20.44 -1.07 0.97
N ASN A 2 -20.14 -0.68 2.20
CA ASN A 2 -20.53 0.66 2.65
C ASN A 2 -19.45 1.68 2.25
N ASN A 3 -19.76 2.97 2.44
CA ASN A 3 -18.87 4.06 2.02
C ASN A 3 -17.53 4.03 2.73
N ILE A 4 -17.49 3.56 3.98
CA ILE A 4 -16.25 3.50 4.77
C ILE A 4 -15.29 2.48 4.17
N ASP A 5 -15.79 1.32 3.75
CA ASP A 5 -14.95 0.29 3.12
C ASP A 5 -14.37 0.79 1.80
N TYR A 6 -15.16 1.46 1.01
CA TYR A 6 -14.70 2.04 -0.24
C TYR A 6 -13.65 3.11 0.01
N GLU A 7 -13.90 3.98 0.98
CA GLU A 7 -13.02 5.08 1.30
C GLU A 7 -11.64 4.58 1.73
N ILE A 8 -11.59 3.60 2.63
CA ILE A 8 -10.31 3.09 3.12
C ILE A 8 -9.53 2.39 2.00
N ARG A 9 -10.20 1.66 1.12
CA ARG A 9 -9.55 1.03 -0.03
C ARG A 9 -8.91 2.06 -0.95
N GLU A 10 -9.64 3.14 -1.23
CA GLU A 10 -9.13 4.21 -2.09
C GLU A 10 -7.96 4.94 -1.44
N ASN A 11 -8.04 5.20 -0.14
CA ASN A 11 -6.95 5.87 0.57
C ASN A 11 -5.68 5.03 0.54
N ILE A 12 -5.79 3.76 0.87
CA ILE A 12 -4.63 2.87 0.89
C ILE A 12 -4.04 2.70 -0.50
N ARG A 13 -4.89 2.49 -1.51
CA ARG A 13 -4.46 2.35 -2.90
C ARG A 13 -3.60 3.53 -3.33
N LYS A 14 -4.09 4.74 -3.09
CA LYS A 14 -3.40 5.96 -3.50
C LYS A 14 -2.06 6.12 -2.79
N VAL A 15 -2.05 5.89 -1.48
CA VAL A 15 -0.83 6.02 -0.70
C VAL A 15 0.23 5.02 -1.14
N LEU A 16 -0.18 3.78 -1.41
CA LEU A 16 0.77 2.75 -1.83
C LEU A 16 1.42 3.11 -3.17
N ILE A 17 0.63 3.61 -4.12
CA ILE A 17 1.16 4.05 -5.41
C ILE A 17 2.12 5.22 -5.21
N GLU A 18 1.70 6.23 -4.46
CA GLU A 18 2.52 7.42 -4.21
C GLU A 18 3.85 7.07 -3.56
N CYS A 19 3.83 6.25 -2.52
CA CYS A 19 5.04 5.86 -1.82
C CYS A 19 6.00 5.08 -2.73
N ARG A 20 5.47 4.17 -3.53
CA ARG A 20 6.30 3.39 -4.44
C ARG A 20 6.91 4.28 -5.51
N GLU A 21 6.11 5.17 -6.08
CA GLU A 21 6.60 6.10 -7.11
C GLU A 21 7.61 7.09 -6.56
N GLU A 22 7.38 7.58 -5.34
CA GLU A 22 8.31 8.49 -4.67
C GLU A 22 9.67 7.83 -4.45
N LYS A 23 9.65 6.54 -4.11
CA LYS A 23 10.89 5.78 -3.93
C LYS A 23 11.53 5.39 -5.26
N GLY A 24 10.78 5.48 -6.37
CA GLY A 24 11.31 5.22 -7.71
C GLY A 24 11.52 3.73 -8.00
N ILE A 25 10.72 2.86 -7.41
CA ILE A 25 10.85 1.41 -7.61
C ILE A 25 9.62 0.85 -8.32
N SER A 26 9.84 -0.26 -9.03
CA SER A 26 8.77 -0.96 -9.72
C SER A 26 7.98 -1.86 -8.76
N GLN A 27 6.83 -2.36 -9.24
CA GLN A 27 6.07 -3.35 -8.48
C GLN A 27 6.90 -4.63 -8.27
N LEU A 28 7.69 -5.01 -9.26
CA LEU A 28 8.54 -6.19 -9.15
C LEU A 28 9.61 -6.00 -8.08
N GLU A 29 10.26 -4.85 -8.07
CA GLU A 29 11.29 -4.56 -7.06
C GLU A 29 10.70 -4.58 -5.65
N LEU A 30 9.53 -3.95 -5.47
CA LEU A 30 8.87 -3.96 -4.18
C LEU A 30 8.50 -5.39 -3.76
N ALA A 31 7.95 -6.17 -4.69
CA ALA A 31 7.58 -7.55 -4.41
C ALA A 31 8.79 -8.37 -3.96
N ASN A 32 9.93 -8.19 -4.63
CA ASN A 32 11.16 -8.88 -4.26
C ASN A 32 11.63 -8.51 -2.86
N ASP A 33 11.55 -7.23 -2.51
CA ASP A 33 11.96 -6.75 -1.19
C ASP A 33 11.07 -7.30 -0.07
N PHE A 34 9.82 -7.62 -0.40
CA PHE A 34 8.84 -8.10 0.58
C PHE A 34 8.58 -9.60 0.47
N ASP A 35 9.37 -10.31 -0.34
CA ASP A 35 9.21 -11.73 -0.56
C ASP A 35 7.77 -12.05 -0.98
N SER A 36 7.25 -11.24 -1.90
CA SER A 36 5.88 -11.32 -2.37
C SER A 36 5.87 -11.40 -3.89
N LYS A 37 4.68 -11.30 -4.49
CA LYS A 37 4.52 -11.39 -5.95
C LYS A 37 4.10 -10.03 -6.51
N PRO A 38 4.57 -9.68 -7.73
CA PRO A 38 4.13 -8.43 -8.36
C PRO A 38 2.62 -8.34 -8.52
N THR A 39 1.94 -9.48 -8.76
CA THR A 39 0.49 -9.51 -8.88
C THR A 39 -0.20 -9.13 -7.57
N THR A 40 0.40 -9.48 -6.43
CA THR A 40 -0.12 -9.08 -5.12
C THR A 40 -0.03 -7.57 -4.94
N ILE A 41 1.13 -7.00 -5.27
CA ILE A 41 1.32 -5.54 -5.20
C ILE A 41 0.32 -4.84 -6.13
N ALA A 42 0.19 -5.33 -7.36
CA ALA A 42 -0.74 -4.75 -8.33
C ALA A 42 -2.18 -4.80 -7.83
N SER A 43 -2.58 -5.88 -7.17
CA SER A 43 -3.92 -6.02 -6.63
C SER A 43 -4.22 -4.96 -5.57
N TRP A 44 -3.25 -4.66 -4.69
CA TRP A 44 -3.38 -3.59 -3.70
C TRP A 44 -3.51 -2.23 -4.38
N GLU A 45 -2.69 -1.98 -5.39
CA GLU A 45 -2.67 -0.68 -6.08
C GLU A 45 -3.89 -0.48 -6.98
N GLN A 46 -4.59 -1.55 -7.33
CA GLN A 46 -5.84 -1.49 -8.07
C GLN A 46 -7.08 -1.45 -7.17
N GLY A 47 -6.88 -1.59 -5.87
CA GLY A 47 -7.99 -1.60 -4.92
C GLY A 47 -8.78 -2.89 -4.90
N LYS A 48 -8.25 -3.96 -5.50
CA LYS A 48 -8.93 -5.26 -5.53
C LYS A 48 -8.80 -6.00 -4.22
N SER A 49 -7.70 -5.81 -3.51
CA SER A 49 -7.47 -6.41 -2.21
C SER A 49 -6.70 -5.42 -1.34
N LEU A 50 -6.65 -5.68 -0.05
CA LEU A 50 -5.91 -4.86 0.90
C LEU A 50 -4.75 -5.67 1.46
N PRO A 51 -3.61 -5.04 1.73
CA PRO A 51 -2.55 -5.71 2.47
C PRO A 51 -3.04 -6.02 3.90
N SER A 52 -2.52 -7.08 4.49
CA SER A 52 -2.81 -7.39 5.88
C SER A 52 -2.28 -6.26 6.77
N ILE A 53 -2.75 -6.20 8.03
CA ILE A 53 -2.27 -5.19 8.96
C ILE A 53 -0.76 -5.35 9.18
N GLN A 54 -0.27 -6.58 9.23
CA GLN A 54 1.16 -6.83 9.36
C GLN A 54 1.95 -6.32 8.16
N MET A 55 1.43 -6.56 6.96
CA MET A 55 2.08 -6.09 5.74
C MET A 55 2.07 -4.57 5.67
N LEU A 56 0.96 -3.97 6.05
CA LEU A 56 0.84 -2.51 6.05
C LEU A 56 1.84 -1.88 7.03
N TYR A 57 2.03 -2.50 8.19
CA TYR A 57 3.03 -2.05 9.15
C TYR A 57 4.44 -2.13 8.56
N ARG A 58 4.76 -3.24 7.90
CA ARG A 58 6.07 -3.42 7.25
C ARG A 58 6.28 -2.38 6.16
N LEU A 59 5.25 -2.11 5.36
CA LEU A 59 5.33 -1.09 4.31
C LEU A 59 5.54 0.30 4.90
N ALA A 60 4.85 0.62 6.00
CA ALA A 60 5.04 1.89 6.68
C ALA A 60 6.49 2.07 7.11
N LYS A 61 7.07 1.07 7.73
CA LYS A 61 8.47 1.10 8.15
C LYS A 61 9.42 1.25 6.95
N TYR A 62 9.13 0.49 5.89
CA TYR A 62 9.94 0.50 4.67
C TYR A 62 9.96 1.90 4.04
N TYR A 63 8.82 2.57 4.01
CA TYR A 63 8.70 3.90 3.41
C TYR A 63 9.01 5.04 4.40
N GLY A 64 9.26 4.72 5.67
CA GLY A 64 9.52 5.75 6.69
C GLY A 64 8.29 6.57 7.03
N LYS A 65 7.11 5.96 6.99
CA LYS A 65 5.85 6.63 7.29
C LYS A 65 5.20 6.00 8.52
N SER A 66 4.24 6.73 9.13
CA SER A 66 3.44 6.18 10.21
C SER A 66 2.36 5.25 9.63
N ILE A 67 1.77 4.41 10.49
CA ILE A 67 0.68 3.55 10.07
C ILE A 67 -0.54 4.40 9.68
N ALA A 68 -0.77 5.50 10.39
CA ALA A 68 -1.88 6.41 10.06
C ALA A 68 -1.71 7.03 8.68
N TYR A 69 -0.48 7.36 8.31
CA TYR A 69 -0.19 7.86 6.97
C TYR A 69 -0.61 6.85 5.90
N MET A 70 -0.36 5.56 6.17
CA MET A 70 -0.67 4.50 5.21
C MET A 70 -2.18 4.35 4.98
N TYR A 71 -3.01 4.76 5.94
CA TYR A 71 -4.46 4.79 5.77
C TYR A 71 -4.96 6.07 5.08
N GLY A 72 -4.07 7.01 4.79
CA GLY A 72 -4.46 8.29 4.22
C GLY A 72 -4.88 9.33 5.25
N GLU A 73 -4.59 9.10 6.53
CA GLU A 73 -5.05 9.98 7.62
C GLU A 73 -4.12 11.16 7.86
N GLU A 74 -2.87 11.09 7.41
CA GLU A 74 -1.86 12.12 7.65
C GLU A 74 -1.31 12.67 6.35
N HIS A 75 -2.17 13.17 5.49
CA HIS A 75 -1.74 13.77 4.23
C HIS A 75 -1.62 15.27 4.30
#